data_818c338d5d6db138a0eb866bff03a2e5
#
_entry.id   818c338d5d6db138a0eb866bff03a2e5
#
_cell.length_a   1.000
_cell.length_b   1.000
_cell.length_c   1.000
_cell.angle_alpha   90.00
_cell.angle_beta   90.00
_cell.angle_gamma   90.00
#
_symmetry.space_group_name_H-M   'P 1'
#
loop_
_entity.id
_entity.type
_entity.pdbx_description
1 polymer ?
#
loop_
_entity_poly.entity_id
_entity_poly.type
_entity_poly.pdbx_seq_one_letter_code
_entity_poly.pdbx_strand_id
1 'polypeptide(L)'
;MICSNKDCGKVYLDDCIYYAGKNKHFCSADCFEAYLKQQKEIEDNNILQGEIKRIFGLKKLDGRMFQEIKRLHEGYELSYNNIALTLHYIYDIKKKAIFSPTLYYVPQFIAEAKNYYKNIEEQERMAKEMLTPDTSFGGRQITPNYGSKDNSLKISIKDVLGE
;
A
#
# COMPACT_ATOMS: atom_id res chain seq x y z
N MET A 1 15.50 12.90 27.31
CA MET A 1 14.27 12.62 26.48
C MET A 1 13.94 11.14 26.48
N ILE A 2 12.71 10.73 26.19
CA ILE A 2 12.31 9.32 26.08
C ILE A 2 12.11 9.00 24.60
N CYS A 3 12.61 7.84 24.16
CA CYS A 3 12.43 7.40 22.79
C CYS A 3 10.94 7.24 22.45
N SER A 4 10.53 7.80 21.31
CA SER A 4 9.14 7.74 20.84
C SER A 4 8.74 6.38 20.27
N ASN A 5 9.68 5.45 20.10
CA ASN A 5 9.37 4.06 19.80
C ASN A 5 8.87 3.38 21.08
N LYS A 6 7.62 2.90 21.06
CA LYS A 6 6.93 2.32 22.23
C LYS A 6 7.64 1.08 22.79
N ASP A 7 8.31 0.32 21.93
CA ASP A 7 8.98 -0.90 22.30
C ASP A 7 10.41 -0.68 22.83
N CYS A 8 10.92 0.55 22.72
CA CYS A 8 12.29 0.87 23.12
C CYS A 8 12.40 1.27 24.60
N GLY A 9 11.54 2.18 25.08
CA GLY A 9 11.51 2.67 26.46
C GLY A 9 12.80 3.36 26.97
N LYS A 10 13.84 3.52 26.12
CA LYS A 10 15.13 4.10 26.55
C LYS A 10 15.01 5.59 26.82
N VAL A 11 15.58 6.01 27.94
CA VAL A 11 15.84 7.42 28.24
C VAL A 11 17.23 7.77 27.71
N TYR A 12 17.36 8.83 26.93
CA TYR A 12 18.65 9.30 26.41
C TYR A 12 18.84 10.80 26.68
N LEU A 13 20.07 11.20 26.77
CA LEU A 13 20.50 12.58 26.84
C LEU A 13 20.59 13.17 25.43
N ASP A 14 20.50 14.43 25.27
CA ASP A 14 20.24 15.27 24.07
C ASP A 14 20.86 14.95 22.70
N ASP A 15 21.54 13.84 22.53
CA ASP A 15 22.19 13.45 21.26
C ASP A 15 21.28 12.66 20.30
N CYS A 16 19.99 12.96 20.31
CA CYS A 16 19.05 12.32 19.41
C CYS A 16 19.21 12.86 17.98
N ILE A 17 19.50 11.96 17.03
CA ILE A 17 19.80 12.29 15.65
C ILE A 17 18.54 12.19 14.77
N TYR A 18 17.49 11.50 15.21
CA TYR A 18 16.33 11.19 14.39
C TYR A 18 15.05 11.83 14.93
N TYR A 19 14.35 12.56 14.06
CA TYR A 19 13.12 13.28 14.38
C TYR A 19 12.03 12.96 13.38
N ALA A 20 10.79 12.75 13.87
CA ALA A 20 9.60 12.70 13.02
C ALA A 20 8.64 13.81 13.46
N GLY A 21 8.59 14.87 12.69
CA GLY A 21 7.83 16.08 13.06
C GLY A 21 8.40 16.77 14.31
N LYS A 22 7.61 17.65 14.93
CA LYS A 22 8.10 18.52 16.03
C LYS A 22 8.28 17.80 17.37
N ASN A 23 7.64 16.66 17.60
CA ASN A 23 7.49 16.08 18.95
C ASN A 23 7.89 14.60 19.06
N LYS A 24 8.49 14.01 18.02
CA LYS A 24 8.89 12.60 18.06
C LYS A 24 10.39 12.46 17.88
N HIS A 25 11.01 11.86 18.88
CA HIS A 25 12.46 11.72 19.00
C HIS A 25 12.83 10.25 19.13
N PHE A 26 13.90 9.81 18.48
CA PHE A 26 14.31 8.43 18.47
C PHE A 26 15.78 8.29 18.83
N CYS A 27 16.10 7.30 19.66
CA CYS A 27 17.46 7.09 20.18
C CYS A 27 18.42 6.44 19.17
N SER A 28 17.90 5.89 18.07
CA SER A 28 18.70 5.23 17.00
C SER A 28 17.94 5.21 15.68
N ALA A 29 18.67 4.94 14.59
CA ALA A 29 18.10 4.70 13.27
C ALA A 29 17.08 3.57 13.30
N ASP A 30 17.40 2.45 13.97
CA ASP A 30 16.52 1.29 14.07
C ASP A 30 15.16 1.65 14.70
N CYS A 31 15.19 2.48 15.74
CA CYS A 31 13.95 2.94 16.40
C CYS A 31 13.13 3.86 15.50
N PHE A 32 13.79 4.66 14.69
CA PHE A 32 13.13 5.52 13.70
C PHE A 32 12.54 4.71 12.55
N GLU A 33 13.27 3.75 12.02
CA GLU A 33 12.79 2.84 10.96
C GLU A 33 11.61 1.99 11.44
N ALA A 34 11.69 1.43 12.65
CA ALA A 34 10.58 0.69 13.26
C ALA A 34 9.33 1.56 13.39
N TYR A 35 9.49 2.84 13.76
CA TYR A 35 8.40 3.80 13.80
C TYR A 35 7.82 4.06 12.41
N LEU A 36 8.67 4.28 11.39
CA LEU A 36 8.21 4.50 10.01
C LEU A 36 7.44 3.29 9.48
N LYS A 37 7.94 2.08 9.73
CA LYS A 37 7.26 0.84 9.38
C LYS A 37 5.87 0.74 10.02
N GLN A 38 5.78 1.07 11.30
CA GLN A 38 4.51 1.06 12.02
C GLN A 38 3.53 2.12 11.49
N GLN A 39 4.02 3.33 11.14
CA GLN A 39 3.18 4.37 10.52
C GLN A 39 2.65 3.92 9.15
N LYS A 40 3.49 3.30 8.33
CA LYS A 40 3.10 2.75 7.04
C LYS A 40 2.03 1.67 7.20
N GLU A 41 2.21 0.76 8.15
CA GLU A 41 1.23 -0.29 8.42
C GLU A 41 -0.14 0.27 8.83
N ILE A 42 -0.16 1.33 9.66
CA ILE A 42 -1.38 2.04 10.03
C ILE A 42 -2.02 2.69 8.80
N GLU A 43 -1.24 3.33 7.94
CA GLU A 43 -1.73 3.96 6.71
C GLU A 43 -2.32 2.91 5.77
N ASP A 44 -1.62 1.82 5.52
CA ASP A 44 -2.07 0.71 4.68
C ASP A 44 -3.38 0.09 5.21
N ASN A 45 -3.50 -0.06 6.53
CA ASN A 45 -4.75 -0.52 7.15
C ASN A 45 -5.91 0.48 6.93
N ASN A 46 -5.64 1.78 7.04
CA ASN A 46 -6.66 2.80 6.78
C ASN A 46 -7.11 2.80 5.32
N ILE A 47 -6.16 2.62 4.39
CA ILE A 47 -6.46 2.48 2.95
C ILE A 47 -7.33 1.25 2.72
N LEU A 48 -6.96 0.10 3.28
CA LEU A 48 -7.76 -1.13 3.19
C LEU A 48 -9.19 -0.93 3.70
N GLN A 49 -9.35 -0.32 4.89
CA GLN A 49 -10.68 -0.05 5.44
C GLN A 49 -11.49 0.89 4.54
N GLY A 50 -10.85 1.90 3.94
CA GLY A 50 -11.45 2.78 2.95
C GLY A 50 -11.95 2.02 1.72
N GLU A 51 -11.11 1.12 1.21
CA GLU A 51 -11.42 0.30 0.05
C GLU A 51 -12.57 -0.68 0.29
N ILE A 52 -12.58 -1.33 1.45
CA ILE A 52 -13.69 -2.19 1.87
C ILE A 52 -15.02 -1.41 1.93
N LYS A 53 -14.99 -0.21 2.52
CA LYS A 53 -16.17 0.65 2.58
C LYS A 53 -16.65 1.05 1.20
N ARG A 54 -15.74 1.40 0.30
CA ARG A 54 -16.03 1.78 -1.09
C ARG A 54 -16.69 0.63 -1.86
N ILE A 55 -16.08 -0.54 -1.83
CA ILE A 55 -16.52 -1.71 -2.61
C ILE A 55 -17.88 -2.20 -2.13
N PHE A 56 -18.06 -2.31 -0.83
CA PHE A 56 -19.29 -2.86 -0.25
C PHE A 56 -20.36 -1.82 0.10
N GLY A 57 -20.10 -0.52 -0.16
CA GLY A 57 -21.04 0.56 0.15
C GLY A 57 -21.29 0.75 1.66
N LEU A 58 -20.31 0.43 2.51
CA LEU A 58 -20.46 0.44 3.96
C LEU A 58 -20.11 1.80 4.55
N LYS A 59 -20.93 2.33 5.44
CA LYS A 59 -20.59 3.55 6.21
C LYS A 59 -19.56 3.27 7.30
N LYS A 60 -19.65 2.08 7.93
CA LYS A 60 -18.75 1.62 9.00
C LYS A 60 -18.46 0.14 8.81
N LEU A 61 -17.29 -0.29 9.24
CA LEU A 61 -16.96 -1.71 9.35
C LEU A 61 -17.52 -2.26 10.65
N ASP A 62 -18.03 -3.47 10.60
CA ASP A 62 -18.51 -4.20 11.77
C ASP A 62 -17.38 -5.07 12.38
N GLY A 63 -17.66 -5.65 13.55
CA GLY A 63 -16.69 -6.51 14.26
C GLY A 63 -16.29 -7.75 13.45
N ARG A 64 -17.20 -8.28 12.63
CA ARG A 64 -16.94 -9.44 11.77
C ARG A 64 -15.90 -9.09 10.70
N MET A 65 -16.05 -7.94 10.07
CA MET A 65 -15.11 -7.49 9.04
C MET A 65 -13.70 -7.30 9.62
N PHE A 66 -13.59 -6.73 10.83
CA PHE A 66 -12.28 -6.62 11.51
C PHE A 66 -11.67 -7.99 11.81
N GLN A 67 -12.46 -8.99 12.20
CA GLN A 67 -11.97 -10.36 12.38
C GLN A 67 -11.51 -11.00 11.07
N GLU A 68 -12.20 -10.76 9.97
CA GLU A 68 -11.79 -11.24 8.65
C GLU A 68 -10.47 -10.58 8.21
N ILE A 69 -10.31 -9.26 8.39
CA ILE A 69 -9.05 -8.54 8.13
C ILE A 69 -7.91 -9.15 8.97
N LYS A 70 -8.13 -9.30 10.27
CA LYS A 70 -7.14 -9.88 11.18
C LYS A 70 -6.74 -11.30 10.76
N ARG A 71 -7.70 -12.14 10.41
CA ARG A 71 -7.44 -13.50 9.91
C ARG A 71 -6.60 -13.49 8.63
N LEU A 72 -6.85 -12.58 7.70
CA LEU A 72 -6.06 -12.46 6.48
C LEU A 72 -4.66 -11.96 6.77
N HIS A 73 -4.52 -10.98 7.64
CA HIS A 73 -3.24 -10.38 7.98
C HIS A 73 -2.36 -11.34 8.79
N GLU A 74 -2.87 -11.91 9.89
CA GLU A 74 -2.12 -12.78 10.79
C GLU A 74 -2.10 -14.25 10.35
N GLY A 75 -3.23 -14.77 9.85
CA GLY A 75 -3.35 -16.18 9.50
C GLY A 75 -2.81 -16.54 8.12
N TYR A 76 -2.83 -15.62 7.18
CA TYR A 76 -2.29 -15.80 5.83
C TYR A 76 -1.05 -14.93 5.57
N GLU A 77 -0.55 -14.23 6.59
CA GLU A 77 0.65 -13.35 6.52
C GLU A 77 0.57 -12.32 5.39
N LEU A 78 -0.63 -11.79 5.14
CA LEU A 78 -0.85 -10.83 4.08
C LEU A 78 -0.70 -9.39 4.58
N SER A 79 0.05 -8.56 3.88
CA SER A 79 0.03 -7.12 4.15
C SER A 79 -1.34 -6.52 3.85
N TYR A 80 -1.71 -5.46 4.56
CA TYR A 80 -2.97 -4.74 4.32
C TYR A 80 -3.08 -4.24 2.88
N ASN A 81 -1.97 -3.81 2.30
CA ASN A 81 -1.89 -3.38 0.91
C ASN A 81 -2.21 -4.55 -0.07
N ASN A 82 -1.68 -5.75 0.17
CA ASN A 82 -1.98 -6.93 -0.64
C ASN A 82 -3.46 -7.30 -0.60
N ILE A 83 -4.09 -7.18 0.57
CA ILE A 83 -5.52 -7.42 0.72
C ILE A 83 -6.32 -6.38 -0.07
N ALA A 84 -5.95 -5.09 0.03
CA ALA A 84 -6.62 -4.01 -0.69
C ALA A 84 -6.50 -4.16 -2.22
N LEU A 85 -5.30 -4.44 -2.73
CA LEU A 85 -5.08 -4.69 -4.15
C LEU A 85 -5.86 -5.91 -4.66
N THR A 86 -5.90 -6.99 -3.87
CA THR A 86 -6.67 -8.17 -4.24
C THR A 86 -8.17 -7.88 -4.30
N LEU A 87 -8.69 -7.09 -3.37
CA LEU A 87 -10.09 -6.63 -3.41
C LEU A 87 -10.37 -5.78 -4.65
N HIS A 88 -9.51 -4.82 -4.93
CA HIS A 88 -9.61 -4.01 -6.16
C HIS A 88 -9.61 -4.91 -7.41
N TYR A 89 -8.71 -5.88 -7.48
CA TYR A 89 -8.67 -6.83 -8.58
C TYR A 89 -9.98 -7.62 -8.74
N ILE A 90 -10.52 -8.16 -7.64
CA ILE A 90 -11.76 -8.97 -7.66
C ILE A 90 -12.95 -8.16 -8.13
N TYR A 91 -13.13 -6.96 -7.61
CA TYR A 91 -14.37 -6.20 -7.75
C TYR A 91 -14.32 -5.14 -8.85
N ASP A 92 -13.18 -4.50 -9.08
CA ASP A 92 -13.05 -3.46 -10.10
C ASP A 92 -12.52 -4.00 -11.44
N ILE A 93 -11.61 -4.97 -11.42
CA ILE A 93 -11.03 -5.54 -12.64
C ILE A 93 -11.84 -6.74 -13.14
N LYS A 94 -12.04 -7.76 -12.28
CA LYS A 94 -12.86 -8.93 -12.63
C LYS A 94 -14.36 -8.69 -12.55
N LYS A 95 -14.79 -7.57 -11.95
CA LYS A 95 -16.19 -7.19 -11.79
C LYS A 95 -17.07 -8.30 -11.19
N LYS A 96 -16.52 -9.01 -10.20
CA LYS A 96 -17.25 -10.07 -9.51
C LYS A 96 -18.47 -9.50 -8.79
N ALA A 97 -19.63 -10.16 -8.92
CA ALA A 97 -20.85 -9.72 -8.27
C ALA A 97 -20.72 -9.77 -6.74
N ILE A 98 -21.22 -8.73 -6.08
CA ILE A 98 -21.24 -8.61 -4.62
C ILE A 98 -22.57 -9.16 -4.11
N PHE A 99 -22.53 -10.33 -3.48
CA PHE A 99 -23.73 -10.94 -2.84
C PHE A 99 -23.79 -10.62 -1.35
N SER A 100 -22.64 -10.48 -0.71
CA SER A 100 -22.52 -10.10 0.70
C SER A 100 -21.16 -9.47 0.96
N PRO A 101 -21.05 -8.56 1.95
CA PRO A 101 -19.77 -7.98 2.34
C PRO A 101 -18.93 -9.04 3.07
N THR A 102 -17.94 -9.63 2.38
CA THR A 102 -17.03 -10.63 2.93
C THR A 102 -15.68 -10.61 2.22
N LEU A 103 -14.62 -10.89 2.97
CA LEU A 103 -13.25 -11.01 2.44
C LEU A 103 -12.89 -12.48 2.13
N TYR A 104 -13.86 -13.39 2.16
CA TYR A 104 -13.64 -14.83 1.98
C TYR A 104 -12.90 -15.19 0.68
N TYR A 105 -13.15 -14.45 -0.38
CA TYR A 105 -12.53 -14.72 -1.69
C TYR A 105 -11.08 -14.25 -1.81
N VAL A 106 -10.61 -13.38 -0.93
CA VAL A 106 -9.26 -12.79 -1.02
C VAL A 106 -8.17 -13.85 -1.16
N PRO A 107 -8.08 -14.91 -0.32
CA PRO A 107 -7.02 -15.90 -0.44
C PRO A 107 -6.99 -16.62 -1.80
N GLN A 108 -8.14 -16.80 -2.43
CA GLN A 108 -8.27 -17.51 -3.71
C GLN A 108 -7.73 -16.69 -4.89
N PHE A 109 -7.76 -15.36 -4.79
CA PHE A 109 -7.39 -14.46 -5.88
C PHE A 109 -6.04 -13.76 -5.71
N ILE A 110 -5.33 -13.97 -4.58
CA ILE A 110 -4.05 -13.31 -4.30
C ILE A 110 -3.02 -13.55 -5.39
N ALA A 111 -2.80 -14.81 -5.78
CA ALA A 111 -1.81 -15.16 -6.79
C ALA A 111 -2.13 -14.52 -8.14
N GLU A 112 -3.41 -14.53 -8.50
CA GLU A 112 -3.89 -13.94 -9.75
C GLU A 112 -3.76 -12.42 -9.75
N ALA A 113 -4.13 -11.77 -8.65
CA ALA A 113 -3.99 -10.33 -8.47
C ALA A 113 -2.51 -9.90 -8.52
N LYS A 114 -1.62 -10.62 -7.82
CA LYS A 114 -0.17 -10.35 -7.87
C LYS A 114 0.37 -10.43 -9.29
N ASN A 115 0.04 -11.46 -10.05
CA ASN A 115 0.48 -11.61 -11.43
C ASN A 115 -0.05 -10.48 -12.31
N TYR A 116 -1.30 -10.06 -12.12
CA TYR A 116 -1.90 -8.96 -12.85
C TYR A 116 -1.13 -7.65 -12.63
N TYR A 117 -0.90 -7.26 -11.38
CA TYR A 117 -0.19 -6.02 -11.06
C TYR A 117 1.28 -6.06 -11.47
N LYS A 118 1.95 -7.22 -11.33
CA LYS A 118 3.32 -7.40 -11.82
C LYS A 118 3.42 -7.17 -13.33
N ASN A 119 2.47 -7.69 -14.11
CA ASN A 119 2.45 -7.49 -15.56
C ASN A 119 2.23 -6.00 -15.92
N ILE A 120 1.39 -5.28 -15.18
CA ILE A 120 1.19 -3.83 -15.39
C ILE A 120 2.49 -3.08 -15.12
N GLU A 121 3.14 -3.34 -13.99
CA GLU A 121 4.40 -2.68 -13.63
C GLU A 121 5.50 -2.95 -14.67
N GLU A 122 5.59 -4.17 -15.16
CA GLU A 122 6.54 -4.53 -16.21
C GLU A 122 6.25 -3.80 -17.53
N GLN A 123 4.97 -3.69 -17.92
CA GLN A 123 4.57 -2.91 -19.09
C GLN A 123 4.86 -1.42 -18.91
N GLU A 124 4.61 -0.84 -17.74
CA GLU A 124 4.95 0.55 -17.44
C GLU A 124 6.46 0.79 -17.45
N ARG A 125 7.25 -0.15 -16.93
CA ARG A 125 8.72 -0.08 -16.99
C ARG A 125 9.22 -0.09 -18.42
N MET A 126 8.75 -1.03 -19.23
CA MET A 126 9.11 -1.10 -20.65
C MET A 126 8.70 0.16 -21.42
N ALA A 127 7.51 0.69 -21.14
CA ALA A 127 7.06 1.93 -21.77
C ALA A 127 7.94 3.12 -21.37
N LYS A 128 8.39 3.20 -20.11
CA LYS A 128 9.32 4.25 -19.65
C LYS A 128 10.71 4.10 -20.30
N GLU A 129 11.22 2.89 -20.42
CA GLU A 129 12.50 2.61 -21.08
C GLU A 129 12.48 2.98 -22.56
N MET A 130 11.35 2.75 -23.26
CA MET A 130 11.17 3.17 -24.65
C MET A 130 11.03 4.69 -24.83
N LEU A 131 10.58 5.40 -23.81
CA LEU A 131 10.40 6.85 -23.81
C LEU A 131 11.65 7.64 -23.38
N THR A 132 12.74 6.98 -22.93
CA THR A 132 14.02 7.65 -22.74
C THR A 132 14.59 7.96 -24.14
N PRO A 133 14.59 9.24 -24.59
CA PRO A 133 15.12 9.55 -25.91
C PRO A 133 16.62 9.33 -25.87
N ASP A 134 17.08 8.49 -26.79
CA ASP A 134 18.48 8.46 -27.19
C ASP A 134 18.86 9.91 -27.59
N THR A 135 19.70 10.58 -26.82
CA THR A 135 20.04 12.01 -26.93
C THR A 135 20.86 12.33 -28.18
N SER A 136 20.78 11.52 -29.23
CA SER A 136 21.53 11.68 -30.49
C SER A 136 20.73 12.17 -31.70
N PHE A 137 19.40 12.33 -31.60
CA PHE A 137 18.61 12.88 -32.73
C PHE A 137 17.75 14.07 -32.31
N GLY A 138 18.10 15.23 -32.88
CA GLY A 138 17.30 16.46 -32.78
C GLY A 138 15.94 16.30 -33.46
N GLY A 139 14.93 15.92 -32.70
CA GLY A 139 13.54 15.77 -33.13
C GLY A 139 12.56 16.32 -32.10
N ARG A 140 11.55 17.05 -32.58
CA ARG A 140 10.53 17.77 -31.83
C ARG A 140 9.93 16.92 -30.70
N GLN A 141 9.93 17.48 -29.48
CA GLN A 141 9.20 16.92 -28.34
C GLN A 141 7.70 16.91 -28.65
N ILE A 142 7.13 15.73 -28.80
CA ILE A 142 5.69 15.53 -28.74
C ILE A 142 5.38 15.10 -27.29
N THR A 143 4.82 16.00 -26.51
CA THR A 143 4.31 15.67 -25.19
C THR A 143 2.96 14.98 -25.34
N PRO A 144 2.80 13.70 -25.02
CA PRO A 144 1.49 13.08 -24.97
C PRO A 144 0.72 13.63 -23.76
N ASN A 145 -0.40 14.28 -24.08
CA ASN A 145 -1.30 14.82 -23.07
C ASN A 145 -2.19 13.69 -22.53
N TYR A 146 -1.71 12.96 -21.53
CA TYR A 146 -2.53 11.99 -20.80
C TYR A 146 -3.38 12.72 -19.78
N GLY A 147 -4.54 13.23 -20.26
CA GLY A 147 -5.60 13.65 -19.39
C GLY A 147 -6.33 12.46 -18.81
N SER A 148 -5.89 11.92 -17.71
CA SER A 148 -6.74 11.06 -16.87
C SER A 148 -6.79 11.63 -15.47
N LYS A 149 -7.92 12.24 -15.17
CA LYS A 149 -8.35 12.49 -13.80
C LYS A 149 -8.93 11.18 -13.27
N ASP A 150 -8.09 10.21 -12.97
CA ASP A 150 -8.49 9.09 -12.14
C ASP A 150 -8.00 9.36 -10.73
N ASN A 151 -8.96 9.35 -9.79
CA ASN A 151 -8.69 9.18 -8.37
C ASN A 151 -8.11 7.78 -8.15
N SER A 152 -6.91 7.54 -8.67
CA SER A 152 -6.21 6.28 -8.47
C SER A 152 -5.89 6.16 -6.99
N LEU A 153 -6.37 5.07 -6.41
CA LEU A 153 -6.00 4.58 -5.11
C LEU A 153 -4.50 4.76 -4.89
N LYS A 154 -4.12 5.42 -3.80
CA LYS A 154 -2.72 5.53 -3.36
C LYS A 154 -2.23 4.18 -2.79
N ILE A 155 -2.48 3.09 -3.53
CA ILE A 155 -2.03 1.75 -3.19
C ILE A 155 -0.68 1.57 -3.88
N SER A 156 0.36 1.32 -3.08
CA SER A 156 1.71 1.12 -3.62
C SER A 156 1.86 -0.29 -4.19
N ILE A 157 2.04 -0.39 -5.49
CA ILE A 157 2.28 -1.67 -6.18
C ILE A 157 3.65 -2.27 -5.77
N LYS A 158 4.63 -1.42 -5.44
CA LYS A 158 5.99 -1.85 -5.05
C LYS A 158 6.00 -2.77 -3.83
N ASP A 159 5.07 -2.57 -2.89
CA ASP A 159 5.00 -3.35 -1.66
C ASP A 159 4.40 -4.76 -1.86
N VAL A 160 3.88 -5.06 -3.06
CA VAL A 160 3.29 -6.37 -3.38
C VAL A 160 4.34 -7.39 -3.78
N LEU A 161 5.46 -6.92 -4.32
CA LEU A 161 6.47 -7.79 -4.93
C LEU A 161 7.53 -8.28 -3.96
N GLY A 162 7.59 -7.76 -2.72
CA GLY A 162 8.47 -8.27 -1.67
C GLY A 162 9.96 -8.05 -1.94
N GLU A 163 10.33 -6.91 -2.57
CA GLU A 163 11.72 -6.44 -2.65
C GLU A 163 12.06 -5.50 -1.49
#